data_9b7c1d4ba24f92013a6b967d82608f68
#
_entry.id   9b7c1d4ba24f92013a6b967d82608f68
#
_cell.length_a   1.000
_cell.length_b   1.000
_cell.length_c   1.000
_cell.angle_alpha   90.00
_cell.angle_beta   90.00
_cell.angle_gamma   90.00
#
_symmetry.space_group_name_H-M   'P 1'
#
loop_
_entity.id
_entity.type
_entity.pdbx_description
1 polymer ?
#
loop_
_entity_poly.entity_id
_entity_poly.type
_entity_poly.pdbx_seq_one_letter_code
_entity_poly.pdbx_strand_id
1 'polypeptide(L)'
;MKVSKKIFIIFSMILLLIPDISLGKDIRLELERPVIPVLVKKQINPTIKATLIQTDNSPYTIRQIDVDLQGSTDLSDIVSVAVYGTHKNGLIDESRLICRPVPAERKISFTDNIQVKDDSLSFWVAVTLKDTVSLTHRISVNCSRIKTSRGELKVSNKDVVPLRVGMALRQKGQDGIVSSRIPGLATSNNGTLLAIFDARYDLTRDLQGNIDIALHRS
;
A
#
# COMPACT_ATOMS: atom_id res chain seq x y z
N MET A 1 -34.13 -24.48 47.03
CA MET A 1 -32.77 -24.07 46.67
C MET A 1 -32.77 -23.79 45.16
N LYS A 2 -32.88 -22.50 44.72
CA LYS A 2 -32.93 -22.11 43.31
C LYS A 2 -31.52 -21.75 42.83
N VAL A 3 -30.99 -22.50 41.90
CA VAL A 3 -29.71 -22.22 41.25
C VAL A 3 -29.98 -21.29 40.06
N SER A 4 -29.51 -20.05 40.19
CA SER A 4 -29.55 -19.04 39.10
C SER A 4 -28.41 -19.30 38.12
N LYS A 5 -28.74 -19.67 36.89
CA LYS A 5 -27.78 -19.74 35.77
C LYS A 5 -27.51 -18.33 35.24
N LYS A 6 -26.35 -17.78 35.57
CA LYS A 6 -25.82 -16.56 34.89
C LYS A 6 -25.34 -16.94 33.51
N ILE A 7 -26.04 -16.48 32.47
CA ILE A 7 -25.60 -16.57 31.09
C ILE A 7 -24.58 -15.46 30.87
N PHE A 8 -23.30 -15.83 30.64
CA PHE A 8 -22.25 -14.91 30.20
C PHE A 8 -22.36 -14.76 28.68
N ILE A 9 -22.90 -13.63 28.23
CA ILE A 9 -22.88 -13.25 26.81
C ILE A 9 -21.52 -12.65 26.53
N ILE A 10 -20.63 -13.40 25.87
CA ILE A 10 -19.37 -12.89 25.33
C ILE A 10 -19.72 -12.12 24.04
N PHE A 11 -19.71 -10.81 24.14
CA PHE A 11 -19.80 -9.92 22.97
C PHE A 11 -18.44 -9.94 22.27
N SER A 12 -18.28 -10.80 21.25
CA SER A 12 -17.15 -10.75 20.35
C SER A 12 -17.27 -9.49 19.50
N MET A 13 -16.49 -8.48 19.85
CA MET A 13 -16.39 -7.23 19.08
C MET A 13 -15.55 -7.52 17.83
N ILE A 14 -16.19 -7.99 16.77
CA ILE A 14 -15.59 -8.02 15.43
C ILE A 14 -15.47 -6.55 15.00
N LEU A 15 -14.23 -6.04 15.03
CA LEU A 15 -13.86 -4.75 14.45
C LEU A 15 -13.97 -4.90 12.92
N LEU A 16 -15.18 -4.67 12.39
CA LEU A 16 -15.39 -4.52 10.95
C LEU A 16 -14.63 -3.27 10.50
N LEU A 17 -13.54 -3.47 9.77
CA LEU A 17 -12.94 -2.44 8.94
C LEU A 17 -14.00 -2.04 7.88
N ILE A 18 -14.78 -1.00 8.20
CA ILE A 18 -15.76 -0.45 7.26
C ILE A 18 -14.94 0.35 6.25
N PRO A 19 -14.93 -0.01 4.97
CA PRO A 19 -14.25 0.80 3.97
C PRO A 19 -14.93 2.17 3.86
N ASP A 20 -14.13 3.24 3.74
CA ASP A 20 -14.63 4.58 3.43
C ASP A 20 -15.39 4.56 2.09
N ILE A 21 -16.70 4.70 2.13
CA ILE A 21 -17.56 4.69 0.95
C ILE A 21 -17.93 6.14 0.62
N SER A 22 -17.48 6.65 -0.53
CA SER A 22 -17.96 7.91 -1.10
C SER A 22 -18.92 7.61 -2.27
N LEU A 23 -20.15 8.08 -2.17
CA LEU A 23 -21.18 7.89 -3.19
C LEU A 23 -21.26 9.09 -4.13
N GLY A 24 -20.76 8.95 -5.36
CA GLY A 24 -21.22 9.74 -6.52
C GLY A 24 -22.46 9.09 -7.14
N LYS A 25 -23.24 9.82 -7.92
CA LYS A 25 -24.59 9.34 -8.38
C LYS A 25 -24.61 7.94 -9.00
N ASP A 26 -23.52 7.43 -9.57
CA ASP A 26 -23.48 6.13 -10.25
C ASP A 26 -22.10 5.44 -10.12
N ILE A 27 -21.20 5.99 -9.30
CA ILE A 27 -19.85 5.45 -9.06
C ILE A 27 -19.60 5.42 -7.55
N ARG A 28 -19.30 4.24 -7.04
CA ARG A 28 -18.86 4.01 -5.66
C ARG A 28 -17.34 3.96 -5.61
N LEU A 29 -16.73 4.65 -4.65
CA LEU A 29 -15.31 4.61 -4.37
C LEU A 29 -15.06 3.83 -3.08
N GLU A 30 -14.19 2.84 -3.15
CA GLU A 30 -13.65 2.11 -2.01
C GLU A 30 -12.16 2.37 -1.90
N LEU A 31 -11.68 2.64 -0.69
CA LEU A 31 -10.26 2.86 -0.41
C LEU A 31 -9.75 1.82 0.59
N GLU A 32 -8.64 1.20 0.23
CA GLU A 32 -7.87 0.34 1.11
C GLU A 32 -6.57 1.06 1.48
N ARG A 33 -6.31 1.20 2.79
CA ARG A 33 -5.13 1.86 3.35
C ARG A 33 -4.33 0.87 4.20
N PRO A 34 -3.48 0.04 3.59
CA PRO A 34 -2.68 -0.90 4.36
C PRO A 34 -1.65 -0.15 5.22
N VAL A 35 -1.62 -0.46 6.52
CA VAL A 35 -0.65 0.10 7.45
C VAL A 35 0.63 -0.73 7.40
N ILE A 36 1.38 -0.57 6.32
CA ILE A 36 2.67 -1.23 6.08
C ILE A 36 3.78 -0.18 5.95
N PRO A 37 5.03 -0.49 6.32
CA PRO A 37 6.13 0.44 6.13
C PRO A 37 6.38 0.79 4.67
N VAL A 38 6.70 2.06 4.40
CA VAL A 38 7.26 2.51 3.12
C VAL A 38 8.75 2.28 3.15
N LEU A 39 9.29 1.56 2.18
CA LEU A 39 10.66 1.04 2.24
C LEU A 39 11.61 1.89 1.40
N VAL A 40 12.72 2.34 1.99
CA VAL A 40 13.90 2.83 1.25
C VAL A 40 14.51 1.67 0.46
N LYS A 41 15.22 1.96 -0.62
CA LYS A 41 15.79 0.98 -1.56
C LYS A 41 14.75 0.10 -2.28
N LYS A 42 13.46 0.42 -2.16
CA LYS A 42 12.40 -0.17 -2.96
C LYS A 42 11.83 0.92 -3.87
N GLN A 43 11.84 0.68 -5.18
CA GLN A 43 11.42 1.67 -6.17
C GLN A 43 9.94 2.02 -6.10
N ILE A 44 9.07 1.02 -5.87
CA ILE A 44 7.63 1.19 -5.91
C ILE A 44 7.05 0.72 -4.58
N ASN A 45 6.56 1.66 -3.77
CA ASN A 45 5.90 1.39 -2.50
C ASN A 45 4.40 1.69 -2.62
N PRO A 46 3.53 0.69 -2.76
CA PRO A 46 2.08 0.91 -2.76
C PRO A 46 1.61 1.39 -1.39
N THR A 47 0.77 2.43 -1.37
CA THR A 47 0.30 3.06 -0.13
C THR A 47 -1.21 3.06 0.02
N ILE A 48 -1.94 3.39 -1.04
CA ILE A 48 -3.41 3.40 -1.07
C ILE A 48 -3.87 2.68 -2.33
N LYS A 49 -4.84 1.80 -2.16
CA LYS A 49 -5.61 1.23 -3.26
C LYS A 49 -6.96 1.92 -3.34
N ALA A 50 -7.31 2.40 -4.52
CA ALA A 50 -8.63 2.92 -4.84
C ALA A 50 -9.33 1.97 -5.81
N THR A 51 -10.58 1.64 -5.50
CA THR A 51 -11.46 0.86 -6.39
C THR A 51 -12.71 1.67 -6.68
N LEU A 52 -12.91 2.00 -7.96
CA LEU A 52 -14.12 2.63 -8.45
C LEU A 52 -15.01 1.54 -9.04
N ILE A 53 -16.25 1.45 -8.56
CA ILE A 53 -17.25 0.47 -8.97
C ILE A 53 -18.42 1.24 -9.55
N GLN A 54 -18.75 0.99 -10.81
CA GLN A 54 -19.92 1.57 -11.43
C GLN A 54 -21.15 0.69 -11.23
N THR A 55 -22.33 1.31 -11.15
CA THR A 55 -23.59 0.60 -10.88
C THR A 55 -24.46 0.41 -12.11
N ASP A 56 -24.13 1.08 -13.23
CA ASP A 56 -24.98 1.15 -14.44
C ASP A 56 -24.30 0.65 -15.73
N ASN A 57 -23.10 0.06 -15.61
CA ASN A 57 -22.31 -0.48 -16.73
C ASN A 57 -22.09 0.48 -17.91
N SER A 58 -22.18 1.79 -17.69
CA SER A 58 -21.93 2.78 -18.72
C SER A 58 -20.51 3.34 -18.63
N PRO A 59 -19.73 3.39 -19.71
CA PRO A 59 -18.35 3.88 -19.69
C PRO A 59 -18.23 5.30 -19.15
N TYR A 60 -17.17 5.56 -18.38
CA TYR A 60 -16.84 6.89 -17.89
C TYR A 60 -15.33 7.17 -17.98
N THR A 61 -14.96 8.43 -17.79
CA THR A 61 -13.56 8.86 -17.81
C THR A 61 -13.17 9.40 -16.44
N ILE A 62 -12.07 8.92 -15.86
CA ILE A 62 -11.41 9.61 -14.77
C ILE A 62 -10.59 10.75 -15.36
N ARG A 63 -10.88 11.99 -14.96
CA ARG A 63 -10.24 13.20 -15.46
C ARG A 63 -9.15 13.72 -14.55
N GLN A 64 -9.24 13.41 -13.25
CA GLN A 64 -8.28 13.89 -12.25
C GLN A 64 -8.27 12.97 -11.03
N ILE A 65 -7.07 12.70 -10.54
CA ILE A 65 -6.83 12.02 -9.26
C ILE A 65 -5.98 12.96 -8.42
N ASP A 66 -6.50 13.39 -7.27
CA ASP A 66 -5.77 14.25 -6.34
C ASP A 66 -5.21 13.43 -5.19
N VAL A 67 -3.91 13.58 -4.98
CA VAL A 67 -3.17 12.96 -3.89
C VAL A 67 -2.68 14.05 -2.94
N ASP A 68 -2.84 13.83 -1.65
CA ASP A 68 -2.39 14.73 -0.59
C ASP A 68 -1.34 14.01 0.26
N LEU A 69 -0.17 14.63 0.42
CA LEU A 69 0.95 14.14 1.22
C LEU A 69 1.06 14.85 2.58
N GLN A 70 0.04 15.61 2.97
CA GLN A 70 0.02 16.32 4.25
C GLN A 70 0.08 15.33 5.42
N GLY A 71 0.98 15.59 6.37
CA GLY A 71 1.26 14.68 7.50
C GLY A 71 2.53 13.85 7.30
N SER A 72 3.18 13.91 6.14
CA SER A 72 4.56 13.44 5.97
C SER A 72 5.53 14.30 6.77
N THR A 73 6.55 13.69 7.39
CA THR A 73 7.54 14.41 8.20
C THR A 73 8.34 15.39 7.35
N ASP A 74 8.82 14.94 6.20
CA ASP A 74 9.55 15.74 5.22
C ASP A 74 9.15 15.31 3.81
N LEU A 75 8.65 16.25 3.01
CA LEU A 75 8.28 15.97 1.61
C LEU A 75 9.51 15.69 0.75
N SER A 76 10.67 16.23 1.10
CA SER A 76 11.91 15.98 0.36
C SER A 76 12.39 14.54 0.43
N ASP A 77 11.85 13.72 1.32
CA ASP A 77 12.10 12.27 1.42
C ASP A 77 11.52 11.49 0.23
N ILE A 78 10.46 12.04 -0.38
CA ILE A 78 9.71 11.39 -1.46
C ILE A 78 10.26 11.88 -2.80
N VAL A 79 10.82 10.99 -3.58
CA VAL A 79 11.32 11.29 -4.94
C VAL A 79 10.17 11.52 -5.89
N SER A 80 9.18 10.62 -5.85
CA SER A 80 8.03 10.69 -6.77
C SER A 80 6.81 9.98 -6.23
N VAL A 81 5.67 10.36 -6.80
CA VAL A 81 4.37 9.70 -6.64
C VAL A 81 3.88 9.28 -8.01
N ALA A 82 3.31 8.08 -8.12
CA ALA A 82 2.77 7.54 -9.35
C ALA A 82 1.50 6.72 -9.08
N VAL A 83 0.77 6.41 -10.16
CA VAL A 83 -0.44 5.56 -10.08
C VAL A 83 -0.23 4.32 -10.96
N TYR A 84 -0.44 3.15 -10.36
CA TYR A 84 -0.30 1.85 -11.02
C TYR A 84 -1.60 1.07 -10.99
N GLY A 85 -1.82 0.23 -11.98
CA GLY A 85 -2.95 -0.69 -12.01
C GLY A 85 -2.80 -1.84 -11.02
N THR A 86 -3.78 -2.73 -11.02
CA THR A 86 -3.80 -3.93 -10.18
C THR A 86 -3.79 -5.19 -11.03
N HIS A 87 -3.19 -6.24 -10.52
CA HIS A 87 -3.44 -7.61 -10.97
C HIS A 87 -4.85 -8.09 -10.54
N LYS A 88 -5.30 -9.21 -11.09
CA LYS A 88 -6.60 -9.82 -10.74
C LYS A 88 -6.76 -10.15 -9.24
N ASN A 89 -5.66 -10.41 -8.54
CA ASN A 89 -5.65 -10.66 -7.09
C ASN A 89 -5.61 -9.37 -6.24
N GLY A 90 -5.72 -8.18 -6.86
CA GLY A 90 -5.72 -6.89 -6.21
C GLY A 90 -4.36 -6.35 -5.81
N LEU A 91 -3.26 -7.10 -6.02
CA LEU A 91 -1.90 -6.59 -5.81
C LEU A 91 -1.53 -5.57 -6.88
N ILE A 92 -0.56 -4.70 -6.55
CA ILE A 92 -0.03 -3.73 -7.53
C ILE A 92 0.58 -4.44 -8.73
N ASP A 93 0.24 -3.95 -9.93
CA ASP A 93 0.87 -4.36 -11.18
C ASP A 93 1.88 -3.28 -11.60
N GLU A 94 3.14 -3.51 -11.28
CA GLU A 94 4.24 -2.58 -11.55
C GLU A 94 4.50 -2.37 -13.06
N SER A 95 4.03 -3.28 -13.90
CA SER A 95 4.11 -3.15 -15.37
C SER A 95 3.00 -2.26 -15.96
N ARG A 96 1.91 -2.04 -15.19
CA ARG A 96 0.74 -1.27 -15.61
C ARG A 96 0.75 0.13 -15.02
N LEU A 97 1.59 1.00 -15.55
CA LEU A 97 1.61 2.42 -15.17
C LEU A 97 0.37 3.13 -15.72
N ILE A 98 -0.43 3.73 -14.82
CA ILE A 98 -1.65 4.49 -15.16
C ILE A 98 -1.33 5.98 -15.26
N CYS A 99 -0.69 6.57 -14.23
CA CYS A 99 -0.21 7.93 -14.25
C CYS A 99 1.29 7.94 -13.98
N ARG A 100 2.03 8.68 -14.80
CA ARG A 100 3.49 8.75 -14.74
C ARG A 100 3.99 9.31 -13.41
N PRO A 101 5.17 8.90 -12.94
CA PRO A 101 5.77 9.48 -11.74
C PRO A 101 5.94 10.99 -11.88
N VAL A 102 5.51 11.71 -10.85
CA VAL A 102 5.73 13.16 -10.72
C VAL A 102 6.48 13.45 -9.42
N PRO A 103 7.26 14.54 -9.35
CA PRO A 103 7.92 14.98 -8.11
C PRO A 103 6.91 15.15 -6.97
N ALA A 104 7.37 14.92 -5.74
CA ALA A 104 6.51 15.04 -4.58
C ALA A 104 6.23 16.52 -4.26
N GLU A 105 4.96 16.85 -4.19
CA GLU A 105 4.43 18.12 -3.68
C GLU A 105 3.37 17.82 -2.63
N ARG A 106 3.05 18.79 -1.77
CA ARG A 106 2.02 18.60 -0.73
C ARG A 106 0.69 18.12 -1.31
N LYS A 107 0.31 18.64 -2.47
CA LYS A 107 -0.87 18.25 -3.24
C LYS A 107 -0.48 18.00 -4.68
N ILE A 108 -0.81 16.84 -5.18
CA ILE A 108 -0.52 16.39 -6.54
C ILE A 108 -1.84 16.14 -7.24
N SER A 109 -1.95 16.61 -8.48
CA SER A 109 -3.11 16.35 -9.33
C SER A 109 -2.65 15.65 -10.60
N PHE A 110 -3.02 14.39 -10.76
CA PHE A 110 -2.88 13.66 -12.00
C PHE A 110 -4.09 13.97 -12.89
N THR A 111 -3.85 14.47 -14.10
CA THR A 111 -4.90 14.93 -15.04
C THR A 111 -4.99 14.05 -16.29
N ASP A 112 -4.54 12.82 -16.19
CA ASP A 112 -4.66 11.84 -17.28
C ASP A 112 -6.12 11.44 -17.51
N ASN A 113 -6.53 11.37 -18.77
CA ASN A 113 -7.88 10.92 -19.13
C ASN A 113 -7.94 9.39 -19.22
N ILE A 114 -8.33 8.74 -18.11
CA ILE A 114 -8.37 7.29 -18.00
C ILE A 114 -9.77 6.80 -18.34
N GLN A 115 -9.90 6.10 -19.46
CA GLN A 115 -11.16 5.49 -19.88
C GLN A 115 -11.45 4.24 -19.05
N VAL A 116 -12.63 4.18 -18.44
CA VAL A 116 -13.12 3.02 -17.69
C VAL A 116 -14.31 2.44 -18.44
N LYS A 117 -14.13 1.22 -18.95
CA LYS A 117 -15.16 0.50 -19.73
C LYS A 117 -15.72 -0.70 -18.98
N ASP A 118 -14.94 -1.21 -18.00
CA ASP A 118 -15.30 -2.35 -17.17
C ASP A 118 -16.13 -1.89 -15.96
N ASP A 119 -16.82 -2.82 -15.33
CA ASP A 119 -17.67 -2.57 -14.15
C ASP A 119 -16.89 -1.97 -12.97
N SER A 120 -15.59 -2.17 -12.94
CA SER A 120 -14.72 -1.58 -11.93
C SER A 120 -13.32 -1.29 -12.44
N LEU A 121 -12.69 -0.28 -11.83
CA LEU A 121 -11.26 -0.01 -11.99
C LEU A 121 -10.61 0.09 -10.61
N SER A 122 -9.56 -0.72 -10.41
CA SER A 122 -8.71 -0.60 -9.23
C SER A 122 -7.31 -0.10 -9.60
N PHE A 123 -6.76 0.77 -8.76
CA PHE A 123 -5.40 1.26 -8.91
C PHE A 123 -4.75 1.52 -7.55
N TRP A 124 -3.42 1.55 -7.55
CA TRP A 124 -2.59 1.90 -6.39
C TRP A 124 -1.93 3.26 -6.59
N VAL A 125 -1.98 4.11 -5.57
CA VAL A 125 -1.05 5.22 -5.43
C VAL A 125 0.20 4.69 -4.78
N ALA A 126 1.34 4.93 -5.39
CA ALA A 126 2.64 4.45 -4.91
C ALA A 126 3.65 5.59 -4.82
N VAL A 127 4.58 5.47 -3.89
CA VAL A 127 5.66 6.43 -3.68
C VAL A 127 7.03 5.79 -3.84
N THR A 128 8.00 6.58 -4.29
CA THR A 128 9.42 6.23 -4.29
C THR A 128 10.12 7.12 -3.29
N LEU A 129 10.93 6.56 -2.40
CA LEU A 129 11.71 7.29 -1.40
C LEU A 129 13.15 7.47 -1.86
N LYS A 130 13.82 8.52 -1.32
CA LYS A 130 15.28 8.61 -1.35
C LYS A 130 15.90 7.49 -0.51
N ASP A 131 17.08 7.05 -0.86
CA ASP A 131 17.79 6.00 -0.11
C ASP A 131 18.33 6.48 1.27
N THR A 132 18.36 7.80 1.48
CA THR A 132 18.91 8.46 2.67
C THR A 132 17.85 8.89 3.69
N VAL A 133 16.60 8.46 3.52
CA VAL A 133 15.49 8.85 4.41
C VAL A 133 15.70 8.31 5.82
N SER A 134 15.45 9.16 6.82
CA SER A 134 15.47 8.74 8.22
C SER A 134 14.37 7.73 8.53
N LEU A 135 14.72 6.61 9.17
CA LEU A 135 13.76 5.59 9.57
C LEU A 135 12.80 6.06 10.69
N THR A 136 13.09 7.22 11.31
CA THR A 136 12.18 7.86 12.28
C THR A 136 11.08 8.69 11.62
N HIS A 137 11.24 9.04 10.34
CA HIS A 137 10.25 9.80 9.58
C HIS A 137 8.99 8.99 9.31
N ARG A 138 7.95 9.69 8.89
CA ARG A 138 6.64 9.14 8.53
C ARG A 138 6.25 9.66 7.16
N ILE A 139 5.61 8.81 6.39
CA ILE A 139 5.07 9.14 5.06
C ILE A 139 3.55 9.06 5.13
N SER A 140 2.90 10.16 4.83
CA SER A 140 1.45 10.25 4.74
C SER A 140 1.02 10.36 3.29
N VAL A 141 0.09 9.53 2.87
CA VAL A 141 -0.47 9.56 1.51
C VAL A 141 -1.98 9.43 1.61
N ASN A 142 -2.72 10.29 0.93
CA ASN A 142 -4.16 10.18 0.81
C ASN A 142 -4.60 10.46 -0.63
N CYS A 143 -5.56 9.69 -1.13
CA CYS A 143 -6.30 10.01 -2.33
C CYS A 143 -7.48 10.90 -1.93
N SER A 144 -7.33 12.21 -2.03
CA SER A 144 -8.27 13.18 -1.45
C SER A 144 -9.49 13.45 -2.34
N ARG A 145 -9.37 13.24 -3.65
CA ARG A 145 -10.42 13.50 -4.62
C ARG A 145 -10.18 12.76 -5.92
N ILE A 146 -11.27 12.29 -6.53
CA ILE A 146 -11.26 11.77 -7.91
C ILE A 146 -12.37 12.48 -8.69
N LYS A 147 -12.01 13.16 -9.79
CA LYS A 147 -12.98 13.74 -10.72
C LYS A 147 -13.20 12.79 -11.89
N THR A 148 -14.44 12.53 -12.20
CA THR A 148 -14.85 11.73 -13.35
C THR A 148 -15.70 12.55 -14.31
N SER A 149 -16.02 11.99 -15.48
CA SER A 149 -17.01 12.59 -16.41
C SER A 149 -18.42 12.64 -15.80
N ARG A 150 -18.69 11.92 -14.70
CA ARG A 150 -20.01 11.81 -14.07
C ARG A 150 -20.11 12.51 -12.73
N GLY A 151 -19.04 13.16 -12.26
CA GLY A 151 -19.03 13.86 -10.98
C GLY A 151 -17.73 13.73 -10.23
N GLU A 152 -17.75 14.20 -9.01
CA GLU A 152 -16.59 14.29 -8.13
C GLU A 152 -16.79 13.41 -6.89
N LEU A 153 -15.80 12.60 -6.58
CA LEU A 153 -15.74 11.76 -5.40
C LEU A 153 -14.70 12.38 -4.44
N LYS A 154 -15.16 12.87 -3.30
CA LYS A 154 -14.32 13.45 -2.24
C LYS A 154 -14.09 12.45 -1.14
N VAL A 155 -12.89 12.41 -0.62
CA VAL A 155 -12.47 11.53 0.47
C VAL A 155 -12.05 12.33 1.69
N SER A 156 -12.49 11.88 2.86
CA SER A 156 -12.06 12.47 4.13
C SER A 156 -10.60 12.11 4.44
N ASN A 157 -9.85 13.07 5.00
CA ASN A 157 -8.49 12.85 5.52
C ASN A 157 -8.46 12.38 6.98
N LYS A 158 -9.62 12.18 7.62
CA LYS A 158 -9.70 11.96 9.07
C LYS A 158 -8.98 10.67 9.53
N ASP A 159 -8.96 9.64 8.66
CA ASP A 159 -8.45 8.31 9.02
C ASP A 159 -7.10 7.98 8.36
N VAL A 160 -6.38 9.00 7.91
CA VAL A 160 -5.05 8.81 7.29
C VAL A 160 -4.01 8.57 8.37
N VAL A 161 -3.46 7.36 8.41
CA VAL A 161 -2.38 6.97 9.33
C VAL A 161 -1.03 7.17 8.63
N PRO A 162 -0.14 8.03 9.15
CA PRO A 162 1.21 8.17 8.61
C PRO A 162 2.00 6.85 8.74
N LEU A 163 2.50 6.36 7.63
CA LEU A 163 3.21 5.08 7.54
C LEU A 163 4.65 5.23 8.04
N ARG A 164 5.17 4.19 8.69
CA ARG A 164 6.58 4.13 9.08
C ARG A 164 7.47 4.01 7.86
N VAL A 165 8.67 4.58 7.93
CA VAL A 165 9.74 4.27 7.00
C VAL A 165 10.47 3.03 7.47
N GLY A 166 10.80 2.15 6.56
CA GLY A 166 11.58 0.94 6.79
C GLY A 166 12.68 0.78 5.74
N MET A 167 13.50 -0.26 5.88
CA MET A 167 14.54 -0.60 4.92
C MET A 167 14.24 -1.95 4.28
N ALA A 168 14.29 -2.01 2.94
CA ALA A 168 14.24 -3.26 2.21
C ALA A 168 15.63 -3.91 2.23
N LEU A 169 15.87 -4.83 3.17
CA LEU A 169 17.15 -5.53 3.29
C LEU A 169 17.41 -6.44 2.09
N ARG A 170 16.35 -7.07 1.56
CA ARG A 170 16.41 -7.96 0.40
C ARG A 170 15.11 -7.86 -0.40
N GLN A 171 15.23 -7.85 -1.71
CA GLN A 171 14.09 -7.89 -2.63
C GLN A 171 14.15 -9.15 -3.49
N LYS A 172 12.99 -9.60 -3.96
CA LYS A 172 12.90 -10.76 -4.87
C LYS A 172 13.79 -10.55 -6.10
N GLY A 173 14.55 -11.58 -6.46
CA GLY A 173 15.45 -11.59 -7.62
C GLY A 173 16.85 -11.05 -7.36
N GLN A 174 17.11 -10.40 -6.22
CA GLN A 174 18.47 -9.99 -5.87
C GLN A 174 19.33 -11.21 -5.55
N ASP A 175 20.56 -11.24 -6.07
CA ASP A 175 21.54 -12.33 -5.92
C ASP A 175 20.98 -13.70 -6.30
N GLY A 176 20.08 -13.76 -7.29
CA GLY A 176 19.45 -15.01 -7.74
C GLY A 176 18.41 -15.60 -6.77
N ILE A 177 18.09 -14.90 -5.68
CA ILE A 177 17.12 -15.39 -4.67
C ILE A 177 15.70 -15.19 -5.19
N VAL A 178 14.99 -16.29 -5.42
CA VAL A 178 13.59 -16.30 -5.88
C VAL A 178 12.64 -15.88 -4.76
N SER A 179 12.94 -16.27 -3.50
CA SER A 179 12.12 -15.94 -2.34
C SER A 179 12.96 -15.89 -1.07
N SER A 180 12.72 -14.88 -0.23
CA SER A 180 13.26 -14.79 1.14
C SER A 180 12.14 -15.12 2.11
N ARG A 181 12.38 -16.07 3.03
CA ARG A 181 11.36 -16.52 4.00
C ARG A 181 11.97 -16.72 5.39
N ILE A 182 11.09 -16.93 6.36
CA ILE A 182 11.44 -17.25 7.76
C ILE A 182 12.45 -16.25 8.34
N PRO A 183 12.12 -14.93 8.34
CA PRO A 183 13.03 -13.93 8.84
C PRO A 183 13.19 -14.02 10.37
N GLY A 184 14.42 -13.88 10.83
CA GLY A 184 14.76 -13.67 12.24
C GLY A 184 15.53 -12.37 12.42
N LEU A 185 15.34 -11.71 13.54
CA LEU A 185 16.06 -10.49 13.89
C LEU A 185 16.59 -10.61 15.31
N ALA A 186 17.88 -10.35 15.49
CA ALA A 186 18.54 -10.30 16.79
C ALA A 186 19.42 -9.06 16.91
N THR A 187 19.67 -8.63 18.14
CA THR A 187 20.60 -7.54 18.46
C THR A 187 21.71 -8.12 19.33
N SER A 188 22.96 -7.90 18.93
CA SER A 188 24.11 -8.26 19.76
C SER A 188 24.25 -7.31 20.95
N ASN A 189 25.05 -7.69 21.92
CA ASN A 189 25.35 -6.83 23.12
C ASN A 189 25.95 -5.47 22.71
N ASN A 190 26.60 -5.39 21.56
CA ASN A 190 27.21 -4.15 21.04
C ASN A 190 26.24 -3.32 20.18
N GLY A 191 24.95 -3.69 20.14
CA GLY A 191 23.94 -2.97 19.35
C GLY A 191 23.91 -3.32 17.86
N THR A 192 24.78 -4.24 17.38
CA THR A 192 24.73 -4.72 15.98
C THR A 192 23.43 -5.49 15.73
N LEU A 193 22.70 -5.12 14.68
CA LEU A 193 21.52 -5.86 14.23
C LEU A 193 21.95 -7.01 13.31
N LEU A 194 21.39 -8.17 13.54
CA LEU A 194 21.58 -9.37 12.74
C LEU A 194 20.20 -9.81 12.21
N ALA A 195 20.04 -9.77 10.90
CA ALA A 195 18.82 -10.24 10.23
C ALA A 195 19.14 -11.49 9.43
N ILE A 196 18.52 -12.62 9.78
CA ILE A 196 18.68 -13.91 9.10
C ILE A 196 17.40 -14.26 8.35
N PHE A 197 17.53 -15.04 7.28
CA PHE A 197 16.39 -15.51 6.49
C PHE A 197 16.81 -16.69 5.61
N ASP A 198 15.83 -17.51 5.20
CA ASP A 198 16.00 -18.50 4.15
C ASP A 198 16.16 -17.81 2.80
N ALA A 199 17.28 -18.03 2.14
CA ALA A 199 17.51 -17.66 0.74
C ALA A 199 17.14 -18.85 -0.14
N ARG A 200 16.03 -18.75 -0.90
CA ARG A 200 15.51 -19.82 -1.75
C ARG A 200 15.75 -19.49 -3.21
N TYR A 201 16.47 -20.36 -3.90
CA TYR A 201 16.94 -20.10 -5.26
C TYR A 201 16.02 -20.69 -6.34
N ASP A 202 15.36 -21.82 -6.07
CA ASP A 202 14.59 -22.52 -7.09
C ASP A 202 13.07 -22.31 -6.93
N LEU A 203 12.58 -22.42 -5.71
CA LEU A 203 11.15 -22.47 -5.41
C LEU A 203 10.76 -21.55 -4.25
N THR A 204 9.48 -21.15 -4.25
CA THR A 204 8.88 -20.39 -3.12
C THR A 204 8.32 -21.30 -2.03
N ARG A 205 8.29 -22.62 -2.25
CA ARG A 205 7.71 -23.63 -1.34
C ARG A 205 8.66 -23.98 -0.20
N ASP A 206 8.10 -24.54 0.89
CA ASP A 206 8.87 -25.13 1.96
C ASP A 206 9.43 -26.50 1.54
N LEU A 207 10.61 -26.84 2.05
CA LEU A 207 11.23 -28.18 2.03
C LEU A 207 11.59 -28.80 0.67
N GLN A 208 11.56 -28.05 -0.43
CA GLN A 208 12.05 -28.51 -1.73
C GLN A 208 12.88 -27.41 -2.40
N GLY A 209 13.98 -27.79 -3.01
CA GLY A 209 14.88 -26.90 -3.72
C GLY A 209 16.12 -26.49 -2.93
N ASN A 210 16.93 -25.67 -3.55
CA ASN A 210 18.17 -25.14 -2.98
C ASN A 210 17.85 -23.99 -2.02
N ILE A 211 18.20 -24.15 -0.74
CA ILE A 211 17.92 -23.19 0.35
C ILE A 211 19.18 -22.99 1.18
N ASP A 212 19.59 -21.76 1.31
CA ASP A 212 20.67 -21.34 2.21
C ASP A 212 20.12 -20.45 3.34
N ILE A 213 20.88 -20.34 4.41
CA ILE A 213 20.66 -19.34 5.46
C ILE A 213 21.50 -18.11 5.10
N ALA A 214 20.85 -16.99 4.84
CA ALA A 214 21.49 -15.73 4.59
C ALA A 214 21.44 -14.80 5.82
N LEU A 215 22.45 -13.94 5.95
CA LEU A 215 22.60 -13.00 7.06
C LEU A 215 22.89 -11.60 6.53
N HIS A 216 22.13 -10.62 7.03
CA HIS A 216 22.51 -9.21 6.98
C HIS A 216 22.97 -8.73 8.36
N ARG A 217 24.00 -7.92 8.36
CA ARG A 217 24.57 -7.29 9.56
C ARG A 217 24.60 -5.78 9.36
N SER A 218 24.18 -4.98 10.40
CA SER A 218 24.37 -3.52 10.45
C SER A 218 25.78 -3.17 10.86
#